data_663613d5db9832219556d2fa0768238a
#
_entry.id   663613d5db9832219556d2fa0768238a
#
_cell.length_a   1.000
_cell.length_b   1.000
_cell.length_c   1.000
_cell.angle_alpha   90.00
_cell.angle_beta   90.00
_cell.angle_gamma   90.00
#
_symmetry.space_group_name_H-M   'P 1'
#
loop_
_entity.id
_entity.type
_entity.pdbx_description
1 polymer ?
#
loop_
_entity_poly.entity_id
_entity_poly.type
_entity_poly.pdbx_seq_one_letter_code
_entity_poly.pdbx_strand_id
1 'polypeptide(L)'
;MKTNVTIAIPGSVTLTSTVLEGFKIPSHYGFEPTVSITESVTGLKIKRCQIDNWFGVSGESATVTNLVLEDCSIGRLSTARMANPDIHNCMIFNLSSDTEGIEFTNCQFESIDGSRANCHYVNCILGGLPDYNTFDHCLYWNNTPDHATVSNCWVIDMWTYLTKEELQQGNYLGTDGTVVGPLGGSAPFTFYPSQPYVSSSTLTYDKNTQKLNVNITVNQGK
;
A
#
# COMPACT_ATOMS: atom_id res chain seq x y z
N MET A 1 -13.56 7.76 -19.62
CA MET A 1 -13.16 6.38 -20.01
C MET A 1 -12.59 5.72 -18.75
N LYS A 2 -13.21 4.68 -18.21
CA LYS A 2 -12.65 3.95 -17.04
C LYS A 2 -11.66 2.93 -17.58
N THR A 3 -10.40 3.06 -17.26
CA THR A 3 -9.40 2.02 -17.54
C THR A 3 -9.13 1.29 -16.24
N ASN A 4 -9.66 0.08 -16.13
CA ASN A 4 -9.36 -0.78 -15.00
C ASN A 4 -8.09 -1.56 -15.33
N VAL A 5 -7.15 -1.59 -14.43
CA VAL A 5 -6.03 -2.53 -14.48
C VAL A 5 -6.49 -3.80 -13.77
N THR A 6 -6.61 -4.86 -14.52
CA THR A 6 -6.99 -6.17 -13.97
C THR A 6 -5.77 -7.06 -13.93
N ILE A 7 -5.45 -7.57 -12.76
CA ILE A 7 -4.48 -8.63 -12.60
C ILE A 7 -5.27 -9.94 -12.74
N ALA A 8 -5.37 -10.43 -13.97
CA ALA A 8 -6.02 -11.69 -14.28
C ALA A 8 -4.96 -12.80 -14.37
N ILE A 9 -5.05 -13.76 -13.47
CA ILE A 9 -4.20 -14.94 -13.47
C ILE A 9 -5.12 -16.12 -13.79
N PRO A 10 -4.93 -16.82 -14.91
CA PRO A 10 -5.82 -17.91 -15.31
C PRO A 10 -5.80 -19.07 -14.30
N GLY A 11 -6.95 -19.38 -13.70
CA GLY A 11 -7.11 -20.45 -12.70
C GLY A 11 -6.52 -20.11 -11.34
N SER A 12 -6.59 -21.06 -10.42
CA SER A 12 -5.95 -20.96 -9.11
C SER A 12 -4.45 -21.23 -9.24
N VAL A 13 -3.63 -20.18 -9.13
CA VAL A 13 -2.18 -20.29 -9.28
C VAL A 13 -1.48 -19.93 -7.98
N THR A 14 -0.49 -20.73 -7.62
CA THR A 14 0.46 -20.40 -6.55
C THR A 14 1.68 -19.74 -7.20
N LEU A 15 1.94 -18.49 -6.84
CA LEU A 15 3.10 -17.74 -7.33
C LEU A 15 4.23 -17.85 -6.29
N THR A 16 5.35 -18.45 -6.68
CA THR A 16 6.50 -18.63 -5.78
C THR A 16 7.48 -17.46 -5.78
N SER A 17 7.47 -16.63 -6.83
CA SER A 17 8.44 -15.53 -6.99
C SER A 17 7.96 -14.38 -7.87
N THR A 18 6.67 -14.27 -8.17
CA THR A 18 6.16 -13.19 -9.03
C THR A 18 6.10 -11.89 -8.25
N VAL A 19 6.83 -10.90 -8.74
CA VAL A 19 6.85 -9.54 -8.19
C VAL A 19 6.36 -8.58 -9.26
N LEU A 20 5.37 -7.75 -8.91
CA LEU A 20 4.97 -6.58 -9.69
C LEU A 20 5.60 -5.36 -9.03
N GLU A 21 6.48 -4.68 -9.75
CA GLU A 21 7.27 -3.59 -9.17
C GLU A 21 7.28 -2.34 -10.04
N GLY A 22 7.21 -1.18 -9.40
CA GLY A 22 7.53 0.10 -10.01
C GLY A 22 6.47 0.65 -10.96
N PHE A 23 5.24 0.17 -10.94
CA PHE A 23 4.21 0.76 -11.79
C PHE A 23 3.43 1.88 -11.08
N LYS A 24 2.96 2.82 -11.88
CA LYS A 24 2.14 3.94 -11.43
C LYS A 24 0.82 3.96 -12.20
N ILE A 25 -0.27 3.98 -11.45
CA ILE A 25 -1.64 4.10 -11.97
C ILE A 25 -2.23 5.39 -11.39
N PRO A 26 -2.03 6.53 -12.08
CA PRO A 26 -2.49 7.83 -11.58
C PRO A 26 -3.99 7.98 -11.76
N SER A 27 -4.65 8.66 -10.82
CA SER A 27 -5.98 9.20 -11.02
C SER A 27 -5.92 10.51 -11.79
N HIS A 28 -6.91 10.72 -12.68
CA HIS A 28 -7.12 11.98 -13.39
C HIS A 28 -8.58 12.40 -13.25
N TYR A 29 -8.85 13.68 -13.42
CA TYR A 29 -10.21 14.22 -13.33
C TYR A 29 -11.18 13.43 -14.20
N GLY A 30 -12.21 12.83 -13.58
CA GLY A 30 -13.18 11.95 -14.25
C GLY A 30 -12.66 10.54 -14.57
N PHE A 31 -11.47 10.18 -14.13
CA PHE A 31 -10.84 8.88 -14.31
C PHE A 31 -10.43 8.31 -12.96
N GLU A 32 -11.07 7.24 -12.56
CA GLU A 32 -10.83 6.54 -11.28
C GLU A 32 -10.34 5.11 -11.57
N PRO A 33 -9.04 4.93 -11.84
CA PRO A 33 -8.51 3.61 -12.13
C PRO A 33 -8.58 2.72 -10.89
N THR A 34 -9.01 1.49 -11.08
CA THR A 34 -8.98 0.47 -10.06
C THR A 34 -7.98 -0.62 -10.42
N VAL A 35 -7.29 -1.15 -9.43
CA VAL A 35 -6.49 -2.37 -9.56
C VAL A 35 -7.23 -3.49 -8.87
N SER A 36 -7.70 -4.44 -9.65
CA SER A 36 -8.53 -5.55 -9.18
C SER A 36 -7.85 -6.89 -9.38
N ILE A 37 -7.88 -7.72 -8.35
CA ILE A 37 -7.54 -9.14 -8.46
C ILE A 37 -8.85 -9.89 -8.62
N THR A 38 -9.04 -10.55 -9.76
CA THR A 38 -10.30 -11.19 -10.14
C THR A 38 -10.32 -12.71 -9.99
N GLU A 39 -9.13 -13.29 -9.85
CA GLU A 39 -8.92 -14.73 -9.70
C GLU A 39 -8.14 -15.03 -8.42
N SER A 40 -8.30 -16.26 -7.90
CA SER A 40 -7.56 -16.67 -6.71
C SER A 40 -6.06 -16.78 -6.98
N VAL A 41 -5.25 -16.21 -6.09
CA VAL A 41 -3.80 -16.20 -6.21
C VAL A 41 -3.12 -16.36 -4.85
N THR A 42 -1.98 -17.04 -4.83
CA THR A 42 -1.15 -17.20 -3.63
C THR A 42 0.27 -16.71 -3.89
N GLY A 43 0.83 -15.92 -2.97
CA GLY A 43 2.22 -15.47 -2.99
C GLY A 43 2.53 -14.33 -3.95
N LEU A 44 1.52 -13.55 -4.39
CA LEU A 44 1.74 -12.35 -5.18
C LEU A 44 2.48 -11.29 -4.34
N LYS A 45 3.49 -10.67 -4.93
CA LYS A 45 4.21 -9.54 -4.32
C LYS A 45 4.04 -8.29 -5.18
N ILE A 46 3.65 -7.19 -4.54
CA ILE A 46 3.52 -5.87 -5.18
C ILE A 46 4.41 -4.91 -4.41
N LYS A 47 5.38 -4.32 -5.11
CA LYS A 47 6.39 -3.47 -4.49
C LYS A 47 6.55 -2.14 -5.23
N ARG A 48 6.77 -1.07 -4.48
CA ARG A 48 7.09 0.27 -5.02
C ARG A 48 6.11 0.75 -6.07
N CYS A 49 4.82 0.47 -5.84
CA CYS A 49 3.76 0.83 -6.77
C CYS A 49 2.94 2.01 -6.25
N GLN A 50 2.51 2.86 -7.15
CA GLN A 50 1.57 3.95 -6.86
C GLN A 50 0.22 3.65 -7.52
N ILE A 51 -0.82 3.52 -6.69
CA ILE A 51 -2.19 3.24 -7.11
C ILE A 51 -3.06 4.33 -6.49
N ASP A 52 -3.36 5.38 -7.25
CA ASP A 52 -4.00 6.60 -6.71
C ASP A 52 -5.48 6.40 -6.33
N ASN A 53 -6.08 5.29 -6.70
CA ASN A 53 -7.45 4.98 -6.30
C ASN A 53 -7.54 3.60 -5.63
N TRP A 54 -8.41 2.73 -6.03
CA TRP A 54 -8.75 1.50 -5.34
C TRP A 54 -7.85 0.31 -5.72
N PHE A 55 -7.43 -0.46 -4.71
CA PHE A 55 -6.77 -1.75 -4.84
C PHE A 55 -7.47 -2.79 -3.97
N GLY A 56 -7.79 -3.96 -4.53
CA GLY A 56 -8.40 -5.04 -3.78
C GLY A 56 -8.82 -6.25 -4.63
N VAL A 57 -9.63 -7.13 -4.04
CA VAL A 57 -10.16 -8.33 -4.68
C VAL A 57 -11.61 -8.07 -5.12
N SER A 58 -11.92 -8.20 -6.41
CA SER A 58 -13.25 -7.93 -6.96
C SER A 58 -13.99 -9.17 -7.46
N GLY A 59 -13.33 -10.30 -7.68
CA GLY A 59 -13.97 -11.56 -8.05
C GLY A 59 -14.84 -12.13 -6.93
N GLU A 60 -16.08 -12.56 -7.22
CA GLU A 60 -17.03 -13.03 -6.19
C GLU A 60 -16.51 -14.23 -5.36
N SER A 61 -15.77 -15.13 -5.98
CA SER A 61 -15.14 -16.30 -5.36
C SER A 61 -13.62 -16.23 -5.25
N ALA A 62 -13.02 -15.12 -5.71
CA ALA A 62 -11.57 -14.96 -5.68
C ALA A 62 -11.07 -14.73 -4.25
N THR A 63 -9.95 -15.34 -3.92
CA THR A 63 -9.23 -15.14 -2.66
C THR A 63 -7.75 -14.90 -2.94
N VAL A 64 -7.13 -14.04 -2.14
CA VAL A 64 -5.69 -13.77 -2.23
C VAL A 64 -5.04 -14.22 -0.94
N THR A 65 -4.06 -15.11 -1.05
CA THR A 65 -3.36 -15.65 0.11
C THR A 65 -1.89 -15.28 0.07
N ASN A 66 -1.33 -14.87 1.21
CA ASN A 66 0.07 -14.48 1.37
C ASN A 66 0.48 -13.36 0.36
N LEU A 67 -0.39 -12.38 0.17
CA LEU A 67 -0.04 -11.16 -0.57
C LEU A 67 1.03 -10.40 0.21
N VAL A 68 2.04 -9.89 -0.50
CA VAL A 68 2.99 -8.92 0.05
C VAL A 68 2.76 -7.57 -0.62
N LEU A 69 2.48 -6.55 0.18
CA LEU A 69 2.49 -5.13 -0.23
C LEU A 69 3.65 -4.43 0.48
N GLU A 70 4.63 -3.97 -0.28
CA GLU A 70 5.85 -3.34 0.24
C GLU A 70 6.12 -2.04 -0.51
N ASP A 71 6.39 -0.96 0.22
CA ASP A 71 6.73 0.36 -0.36
C ASP A 71 5.64 0.89 -1.34
N CYS A 72 4.38 0.62 -1.10
CA CYS A 72 3.30 1.04 -1.99
C CYS A 72 2.58 2.29 -1.48
N SER A 73 2.16 3.16 -2.43
CA SER A 73 1.21 4.23 -2.15
C SER A 73 -0.14 3.86 -2.75
N ILE A 74 -1.17 3.78 -1.91
CA ILE A 74 -2.48 3.27 -2.31
C ILE A 74 -3.56 4.25 -1.84
N GLY A 75 -4.39 4.74 -2.79
CA GLY A 75 -5.48 5.65 -2.47
C GLY A 75 -6.53 4.99 -1.58
N ARG A 76 -7.00 3.81 -1.95
CA ARG A 76 -7.91 3.01 -1.13
C ARG A 76 -7.56 1.53 -1.19
N LEU A 77 -7.28 0.94 -0.04
CA LEU A 77 -7.02 -0.49 0.10
C LEU A 77 -8.25 -1.22 0.64
N SER A 78 -8.70 -2.26 -0.08
CA SER A 78 -9.64 -3.25 0.44
C SER A 78 -8.93 -4.56 0.66
N THR A 79 -8.95 -5.04 1.88
CA THR A 79 -8.32 -6.32 2.26
C THR A 79 -9.34 -7.45 2.38
N ALA A 80 -10.59 -7.19 1.99
CA ALA A 80 -11.61 -8.23 1.86
C ALA A 80 -11.10 -9.40 1.02
N ARG A 81 -11.29 -10.62 1.49
CA ARG A 81 -10.84 -11.85 0.84
C ARG A 81 -9.32 -12.01 0.70
N MET A 82 -8.56 -11.30 1.53
CA MET A 82 -7.13 -11.52 1.67
C MET A 82 -6.86 -12.35 2.92
N ALA A 83 -6.12 -13.43 2.76
CA ALA A 83 -5.69 -14.28 3.86
C ALA A 83 -4.19 -14.15 4.09
N ASN A 84 -3.79 -13.86 5.32
CA ASN A 84 -2.39 -13.67 5.74
C ASN A 84 -1.61 -12.68 4.85
N PRO A 85 -2.12 -11.50 4.55
CA PRO A 85 -1.34 -10.52 3.82
C PRO A 85 -0.22 -9.96 4.70
N ASP A 86 0.94 -9.72 4.10
CA ASP A 86 2.07 -9.00 4.68
C ASP A 86 2.08 -7.58 4.09
N ILE A 87 1.73 -6.58 4.90
CA ILE A 87 1.56 -5.20 4.46
C ILE A 87 2.49 -4.31 5.29
N HIS A 88 3.55 -3.84 4.67
CA HIS A 88 4.53 -3.03 5.37
C HIS A 88 5.11 -1.89 4.52
N ASN A 89 5.58 -0.86 5.19
CA ASN A 89 6.18 0.34 4.59
C ASN A 89 5.26 1.01 3.55
N CYS A 90 3.94 0.97 3.72
CA CYS A 90 2.99 1.50 2.77
C CYS A 90 2.35 2.81 3.24
N MET A 91 2.05 3.68 2.27
CA MET A 91 1.20 4.87 2.46
C MET A 91 -0.19 4.55 1.94
N ILE A 92 -1.18 4.46 2.83
CA ILE A 92 -2.56 4.09 2.50
C ILE A 92 -3.47 5.24 2.90
N PHE A 93 -4.07 5.93 1.91
CA PHE A 93 -4.93 7.07 2.21
C PHE A 93 -6.22 6.63 2.89
N ASN A 94 -6.84 5.58 2.39
CA ASN A 94 -8.05 5.04 3.02
C ASN A 94 -7.99 3.51 3.10
N LEU A 95 -8.22 2.96 4.27
CA LEU A 95 -8.38 1.52 4.49
C LEU A 95 -9.88 1.20 4.59
N SER A 96 -10.42 0.42 3.66
CA SER A 96 -11.86 0.16 3.59
C SER A 96 -12.36 -0.96 4.52
N SER A 97 -13.66 -0.99 4.81
CA SER A 97 -14.30 -1.57 6.01
C SER A 97 -14.35 -3.10 6.20
N ASP A 98 -13.69 -3.93 5.43
CA ASP A 98 -13.93 -5.39 5.50
C ASP A 98 -12.71 -6.19 5.99
N THR A 99 -11.91 -5.60 6.90
CA THR A 99 -10.64 -6.20 7.32
C THR A 99 -10.73 -6.74 8.74
N GLU A 100 -10.30 -7.95 8.95
CA GLU A 100 -10.17 -8.56 10.28
C GLU A 100 -8.85 -9.33 10.38
N GLY A 101 -8.18 -9.21 11.55
CA GLY A 101 -7.03 -10.04 11.89
C GLY A 101 -5.76 -9.79 11.06
N ILE A 102 -5.56 -8.58 10.55
CA ILE A 102 -4.37 -8.24 9.76
C ILE A 102 -3.37 -7.45 10.59
N GLU A 103 -2.09 -7.75 10.41
CA GLU A 103 -0.98 -6.94 10.91
C GLU A 103 -0.49 -5.97 9.84
N PHE A 104 -0.33 -4.71 10.24
CA PHE A 104 0.25 -3.63 9.45
C PHE A 104 1.50 -3.14 10.13
N THR A 105 2.62 -3.11 9.42
CA THR A 105 3.91 -2.68 10.00
C THR A 105 4.49 -1.51 9.23
N ASN A 106 4.96 -0.49 9.95
CA ASN A 106 5.58 0.71 9.35
C ASN A 106 4.70 1.35 8.26
N CYS A 107 3.41 1.40 8.44
CA CYS A 107 2.47 1.98 7.49
C CYS A 107 1.96 3.34 7.95
N GLN A 108 1.46 4.14 7.00
CA GLN A 108 0.73 5.36 7.27
C GLN A 108 -0.68 5.27 6.71
N PHE A 109 -1.67 5.67 7.53
CA PHE A 109 -3.08 5.72 7.15
C PHE A 109 -3.62 7.13 7.38
N GLU A 110 -4.20 7.74 6.36
CA GLU A 110 -4.88 9.02 6.52
C GLU A 110 -6.28 8.83 7.09
N SER A 111 -6.97 7.77 6.65
CA SER A 111 -8.31 7.40 7.12
C SER A 111 -8.46 5.89 7.19
N ILE A 112 -9.22 5.44 8.19
CA ILE A 112 -9.59 4.03 8.34
C ILE A 112 -11.11 3.98 8.47
N ASP A 113 -11.80 3.47 7.44
CA ASP A 113 -13.26 3.41 7.40
C ASP A 113 -13.80 2.25 8.25
N GLY A 114 -14.77 2.56 9.08
CA GLY A 114 -15.55 1.59 9.85
C GLY A 114 -14.84 0.94 11.05
N SER A 115 -15.58 0.18 11.81
CA SER A 115 -15.04 -0.63 12.90
C SER A 115 -14.37 -1.88 12.32
N ARG A 116 -13.09 -2.02 12.57
CA ARG A 116 -12.32 -3.19 12.22
C ARG A 116 -11.93 -3.88 13.48
N ALA A 117 -12.05 -5.17 13.49
CA ALA A 117 -11.73 -5.96 14.66
C ALA A 117 -10.42 -6.72 14.50
N ASN A 118 -9.70 -6.84 15.61
CA ASN A 118 -8.54 -7.73 15.73
C ASN A 118 -7.37 -7.43 14.77
N CYS A 119 -7.27 -6.21 14.22
CA CYS A 119 -6.09 -5.81 13.49
C CYS A 119 -4.98 -5.35 14.45
N HIS A 120 -3.74 -5.55 14.06
CA HIS A 120 -2.57 -5.13 14.80
C HIS A 120 -1.77 -4.13 13.98
N TYR A 121 -1.55 -2.95 14.54
CA TYR A 121 -0.78 -1.88 13.92
C TYR A 121 0.51 -1.71 14.70
N VAL A 122 1.65 -1.91 14.06
CA VAL A 122 2.98 -1.80 14.66
C VAL A 122 3.78 -0.73 13.95
N ASN A 123 4.35 0.20 14.71
CA ASN A 123 5.16 1.30 14.18
C ASN A 123 4.43 2.13 13.11
N CYS A 124 3.13 2.32 13.23
CA CYS A 124 2.31 2.99 12.22
C CYS A 124 2.02 4.46 12.57
N ILE A 125 1.67 5.24 11.53
CA ILE A 125 1.11 6.59 11.67
C ILE A 125 -0.35 6.54 11.22
N LEU A 126 -1.28 7.02 12.08
CA LEU A 126 -2.72 6.84 11.87
C LEU A 126 -3.48 8.14 12.07
N GLY A 127 -4.35 8.48 11.11
CA GLY A 127 -5.26 9.62 11.19
C GLY A 127 -6.35 9.48 12.24
N GLY A 128 -6.52 8.28 12.81
CA GLY A 128 -7.43 7.96 13.90
C GLY A 128 -7.30 6.49 14.28
N LEU A 129 -7.75 6.14 15.48
CA LEU A 129 -7.71 4.74 15.94
C LEU A 129 -9.13 4.14 15.86
N PRO A 130 -9.32 3.06 15.09
CA PRO A 130 -10.57 2.30 15.14
C PRO A 130 -10.66 1.43 16.40
N ASP A 131 -11.89 1.23 16.91
CA ASP A 131 -12.15 0.35 18.05
C ASP A 131 -11.73 -1.11 17.81
N TYR A 132 -11.58 -1.87 18.89
CA TYR A 132 -11.32 -3.32 18.90
C TYR A 132 -10.03 -3.76 18.19
N ASN A 133 -9.02 -2.89 18.15
CA ASN A 133 -7.73 -3.16 17.55
C ASN A 133 -6.57 -2.98 18.54
N THR A 134 -5.40 -3.45 18.15
CA THR A 134 -4.16 -3.32 18.92
C THR A 134 -3.19 -2.41 18.21
N PHE A 135 -2.58 -1.48 18.97
CA PHE A 135 -1.64 -0.49 18.49
C PHE A 135 -0.38 -0.53 19.34
N ASP A 136 0.76 -0.72 18.71
CA ASP A 136 2.05 -0.73 19.38
C ASP A 136 3.05 0.20 18.67
N HIS A 137 3.68 1.11 19.41
CA HIS A 137 4.59 2.13 18.89
C HIS A 137 3.97 2.92 17.71
N CYS A 138 2.71 3.33 17.84
CA CYS A 138 2.02 4.09 16.81
C CYS A 138 1.93 5.58 17.16
N LEU A 139 2.01 6.42 16.14
CA LEU A 139 1.70 7.84 16.21
C LEU A 139 0.30 8.07 15.65
N TYR A 140 -0.58 8.71 16.39
CA TYR A 140 -1.95 8.90 15.94
C TYR A 140 -2.50 10.28 16.31
N TRP A 141 -3.50 10.68 15.53
CA TRP A 141 -4.25 11.91 15.78
C TRP A 141 -5.57 11.58 16.42
N ASN A 142 -5.99 12.45 17.36
CA ASN A 142 -7.25 12.36 18.06
C ASN A 142 -7.25 11.40 19.29
N ASN A 143 -8.39 11.21 19.91
CA ASN A 143 -8.53 10.49 21.16
C ASN A 143 -8.37 8.97 20.99
N THR A 144 -7.87 8.34 22.04
CA THR A 144 -7.83 6.87 22.14
C THR A 144 -9.26 6.33 22.20
N PRO A 145 -9.63 5.35 21.37
CA PRO A 145 -10.94 4.73 21.40
C PRO A 145 -11.14 3.90 22.67
N ASP A 146 -12.40 3.72 23.11
CA ASP A 146 -12.74 3.06 24.36
C ASP A 146 -12.39 1.56 24.41
N HIS A 147 -12.30 0.92 23.26
CA HIS A 147 -12.14 -0.53 23.12
C HIS A 147 -10.86 -0.94 22.37
N ALA A 148 -9.83 -0.12 22.39
CA ALA A 148 -8.54 -0.44 21.77
C ALA A 148 -7.50 -0.81 22.83
N THR A 149 -6.55 -1.67 22.44
CA THR A 149 -5.32 -1.90 23.20
C THR A 149 -4.21 -1.03 22.64
N VAL A 150 -3.72 -0.10 23.45
CA VAL A 150 -2.71 0.88 23.01
C VAL A 150 -1.47 0.76 23.89
N SER A 151 -0.31 0.54 23.30
CA SER A 151 0.97 0.46 24.00
C SER A 151 2.05 1.29 23.30
N ASN A 152 2.83 2.02 24.06
CA ASN A 152 3.99 2.80 23.60
C ASN A 152 3.65 3.78 22.45
N CYS A 153 2.43 4.31 22.43
CA CYS A 153 1.95 5.17 21.35
C CYS A 153 1.99 6.65 21.75
N TRP A 154 1.98 7.52 20.76
CA TRP A 154 1.99 8.98 20.92
C TRP A 154 0.76 9.60 20.27
N VAL A 155 0.20 10.61 20.92
CA VAL A 155 -0.90 11.42 20.39
C VAL A 155 -0.35 12.73 19.86
N ILE A 156 -0.79 13.14 18.68
CA ILE A 156 -0.52 14.47 18.13
C ILE A 156 -1.82 15.26 18.01
N ASP A 157 -1.74 16.56 18.24
CA ASP A 157 -2.93 17.43 18.29
C ASP A 157 -3.53 17.71 16.91
N MET A 158 -2.76 17.56 15.86
CA MET A 158 -3.20 17.86 14.50
C MET A 158 -2.59 16.88 13.49
N TRP A 159 -3.43 16.37 12.60
CA TRP A 159 -2.97 15.55 11.48
C TRP A 159 -2.06 16.37 10.57
N THR A 160 -0.87 15.88 10.33
CA THR A 160 0.11 16.44 9.39
C THR A 160 1.01 15.33 8.85
N TYR A 161 1.51 15.54 7.64
CA TYR A 161 2.55 14.68 7.10
C TYR A 161 3.89 15.11 7.72
N LEU A 162 4.42 14.28 8.59
CA LEU A 162 5.71 14.53 9.24
C LEU A 162 6.85 14.00 8.37
N THR A 163 7.88 14.82 8.26
CA THR A 163 9.16 14.41 7.66
C THR A 163 9.90 13.45 8.60
N LYS A 164 10.88 12.74 8.05
CA LYS A 164 11.73 11.85 8.87
C LYS A 164 12.43 12.60 9.98
N GLU A 165 12.88 13.81 9.71
CA GLU A 165 13.56 14.70 10.66
C GLU A 165 12.63 15.13 11.80
N GLU A 166 11.38 15.47 11.51
CA GLU A 166 10.38 15.82 12.52
C GLU A 166 10.02 14.61 13.39
N LEU A 167 9.89 13.43 12.80
CA LEU A 167 9.67 12.20 13.56
C LEU A 167 10.85 11.88 14.49
N GLN A 168 12.09 12.10 14.05
CA GLN A 168 13.29 11.95 14.88
C GLN A 168 13.36 12.97 16.01
N GLN A 169 13.06 14.24 15.72
CA GLN A 169 13.02 15.31 16.73
C GLN A 169 11.95 15.08 17.79
N GLY A 170 10.80 14.54 17.40
CA GLY A 170 9.73 14.13 18.31
C GLY A 170 10.01 12.86 19.09
N ASN A 171 11.12 12.16 18.79
CA ASN A 171 11.47 10.85 19.37
C ASN A 171 10.37 9.80 19.19
N TYR A 172 9.66 9.86 18.04
CA TYR A 172 8.64 8.87 17.68
C TYR A 172 9.30 7.65 17.03
N LEU A 173 9.82 6.76 17.89
CA LEU A 173 10.62 5.61 17.47
C LEU A 173 9.84 4.31 17.63
N GLY A 174 9.87 3.50 16.59
CA GLY A 174 9.27 2.17 16.58
C GLY A 174 10.02 1.14 17.41
N THR A 175 9.54 -0.08 17.39
CA THR A 175 10.09 -1.24 18.10
C THR A 175 11.54 -1.57 17.71
N ASP A 176 11.96 -1.17 16.52
CA ASP A 176 13.29 -1.36 15.94
C ASP A 176 14.23 -0.17 16.17
N GLY A 177 13.78 0.86 16.89
CA GLY A 177 14.54 2.10 17.16
C GLY A 177 14.64 3.05 15.96
N THR A 178 13.97 2.77 14.85
CA THR A 178 13.81 3.71 13.74
C THR A 178 12.53 4.54 13.91
N VAL A 179 12.34 5.59 13.10
CA VAL A 179 11.10 6.39 13.19
C VAL A 179 9.88 5.54 12.82
N VAL A 180 8.71 5.86 13.38
CA VAL A 180 7.45 5.20 13.03
C VAL A 180 6.99 5.57 11.61
N GLY A 181 6.10 4.76 11.05
CA GLY A 181 5.54 4.96 9.72
C GLY A 181 6.46 4.50 8.58
N PRO A 182 6.09 4.79 7.33
CA PRO A 182 6.76 4.23 6.15
C PRO A 182 8.20 4.74 5.97
N LEU A 183 8.58 5.82 6.66
CA LEU A 183 9.95 6.36 6.62
C LEU A 183 10.91 5.65 7.60
N GLY A 184 10.40 4.72 8.40
CA GLY A 184 11.17 3.88 9.34
C GLY A 184 11.49 2.51 8.78
N GLY A 185 11.92 1.62 9.70
CA GLY A 185 12.33 0.27 9.34
C GLY A 185 13.72 0.16 8.71
N SER A 186 14.11 -1.06 8.43
CA SER A 186 15.40 -1.34 7.78
C SER A 186 15.45 -0.96 6.29
N ALA A 187 14.30 -0.84 5.66
CA ALA A 187 14.10 -0.46 4.26
C ALA A 187 13.03 0.63 4.16
N PRO A 188 13.34 1.91 4.45
CA PRO A 188 12.37 2.99 4.39
C PRO A 188 11.72 3.12 3.03
N PHE A 189 10.43 3.50 3.04
CA PHE A 189 9.62 3.71 1.85
C PHE A 189 10.34 4.53 0.76
N THR A 190 10.27 4.03 -0.45
CA THR A 190 10.75 4.75 -1.64
C THR A 190 9.89 4.40 -2.85
N PHE A 191 9.55 5.41 -3.64
CA PHE A 191 8.89 5.22 -4.95
C PHE A 191 9.85 4.75 -6.05
N TYR A 192 11.16 4.79 -5.79
CA TYR A 192 12.14 4.43 -6.81
C TYR A 192 12.46 2.93 -6.73
N PRO A 193 12.27 2.17 -7.81
CA PRO A 193 12.73 0.79 -7.87
C PRO A 193 14.24 0.71 -7.59
N SER A 194 14.66 -0.38 -6.95
CA SER A 194 16.09 -0.66 -6.70
C SER A 194 16.86 -1.01 -7.98
N GLN A 195 16.15 -1.36 -9.04
CA GLN A 195 16.68 -1.71 -10.36
C GLN A 195 16.35 -0.60 -11.38
N PRO A 196 17.08 -0.50 -12.48
CA PRO A 196 16.72 0.40 -13.57
C PRO A 196 15.29 0.14 -14.04
N TYR A 197 14.54 1.20 -14.24
CA TYR A 197 13.13 1.12 -14.62
C TYR A 197 12.79 2.01 -15.82
N VAL A 198 11.76 1.61 -16.57
CA VAL A 198 11.25 2.39 -17.68
C VAL A 198 10.41 3.54 -17.14
N SER A 199 10.88 4.77 -17.29
CA SER A 199 10.17 5.99 -16.84
C SER A 199 9.19 6.51 -17.87
N SER A 200 9.43 6.23 -19.14
CA SER A 200 8.47 6.53 -20.22
C SER A 200 8.65 5.60 -21.40
N SER A 201 7.56 5.33 -22.08
CA SER A 201 7.59 4.59 -23.36
C SER A 201 6.57 5.19 -24.32
N THR A 202 6.96 5.30 -25.60
CA THR A 202 6.08 5.71 -26.68
C THR A 202 6.14 4.67 -27.78
N LEU A 203 4.96 4.23 -28.21
CA LEU A 203 4.81 3.29 -29.31
C LEU A 203 4.04 4.00 -30.43
N THR A 204 4.66 4.07 -31.62
CA THR A 204 4.01 4.61 -32.81
C THR A 204 4.13 3.64 -33.98
N TYR A 205 3.02 3.33 -34.60
CA TYR A 205 3.00 2.49 -35.79
C TYR A 205 2.92 3.34 -37.05
N ASP A 206 3.95 3.23 -37.91
CA ASP A 206 3.94 3.86 -39.21
C ASP A 206 3.32 2.92 -40.24
N LYS A 207 2.12 3.27 -40.72
CA LYS A 207 1.35 2.48 -41.66
C LYS A 207 2.01 2.40 -43.04
N ASN A 208 2.81 3.41 -43.43
CA ASN A 208 3.42 3.45 -44.77
C ASN A 208 4.65 2.53 -44.83
N THR A 209 5.42 2.49 -43.77
CA THR A 209 6.63 1.66 -43.69
C THR A 209 6.38 0.32 -43.00
N GLN A 210 5.21 0.11 -42.41
CA GLN A 210 4.82 -1.05 -41.61
C GLN A 210 5.76 -1.29 -40.43
N LYS A 211 6.35 -0.21 -39.87
CA LYS A 211 7.28 -0.29 -38.76
C LYS A 211 6.65 0.18 -37.47
N LEU A 212 6.95 -0.51 -36.38
CA LEU A 212 6.66 -0.08 -35.03
C LEU A 212 7.88 0.67 -34.49
N ASN A 213 7.73 1.94 -34.20
CA ASN A 213 8.74 2.74 -33.52
C ASN A 213 8.52 2.67 -32.03
N VAL A 214 9.53 2.23 -31.31
CA VAL A 214 9.53 2.11 -29.84
C VAL A 214 10.57 3.08 -29.30
N ASN A 215 10.12 4.00 -28.44
CA ASN A 215 11.02 4.90 -27.71
C ASN A 215 10.86 4.62 -26.22
N ILE A 216 11.94 4.28 -25.54
CA ILE A 216 11.94 3.91 -24.13
C ILE A 216 12.97 4.77 -23.40
N THR A 217 12.54 5.42 -22.33
CA THR A 217 13.46 6.09 -21.40
C THR A 217 13.62 5.22 -20.15
N VAL A 218 14.87 4.89 -19.86
CA VAL A 218 15.24 4.09 -18.68
C VAL A 218 15.98 4.99 -17.68
N ASN A 219 15.52 5.00 -16.45
CA ASN A 219 16.20 5.66 -15.34
C ASN A 219 16.93 4.62 -14.48
N GLN A 220 18.03 5.03 -13.87
CA GLN A 220 18.72 4.20 -12.88
C GLN A 220 17.86 4.14 -11.61
N GLY A 221 17.77 2.96 -11.02
CA GLY A 221 17.25 2.79 -9.66
C GLY A 221 18.17 3.47 -8.63
N LYS A 222 17.64 3.76 -7.46
CA LYS A 222 18.38 4.32 -6.31
C LYS A 222 18.68 3.24 -5.30
#